data_4e134e155226f390cde22e2704076549
#
_entry.id   4e134e155226f390cde22e2704076549
#
_cell.length_a   1.000
_cell.length_b   1.000
_cell.length_c   1.000
_cell.angle_alpha   90.00
_cell.angle_beta   90.00
_cell.angle_gamma   90.00
#
_symmetry.space_group_name_H-M   'P 1'
#
loop_
_entity.id
_entity.type
_entity.pdbx_description
1 polymer ?
#
loop_
_entity_poly.entity_id
_entity_poly.type
_entity_poly.pdbx_seq_one_letter_code
_entity_poly.pdbx_strand_id
1 'polypeptide(L)'
;MSADAPSFGGVLISAREAARELAAVDVPRRQARRLIACGAAGPVTRAAGAVLVDDRRVAELAARPHLTEDDVAQACPWGVFIARREVRCFEEADEMSWQETRQELGRDWPFSIWTMVRLRTWADRHGFVPLVATVGGFVLGGGEITGVTQVRAELFSLAVDPPGAWFERLEGTRIDTPPGRPWMLLGWDPKARVG
;
A
#
# COMPACT_ATOMS: atom_id res chain seq x y z
N MET A 1 0.51 -29.79 -22.17
CA MET A 1 0.32 -28.34 -22.11
C MET A 1 1.58 -27.78 -21.45
N SER A 2 2.53 -27.27 -22.24
CA SER A 2 3.71 -26.59 -21.71
C SER A 2 3.27 -25.23 -21.21
N ALA A 3 3.44 -24.96 -19.91
CA ALA A 3 3.32 -23.63 -19.39
C ALA A 3 4.46 -22.80 -19.99
N ASP A 4 4.12 -21.79 -20.78
CA ASP A 4 5.08 -20.79 -21.24
C ASP A 4 5.72 -20.13 -20.00
N ALA A 5 7.02 -20.32 -19.86
CA ALA A 5 7.79 -19.63 -18.83
C ALA A 5 7.74 -18.11 -19.15
N PRO A 6 7.46 -17.26 -18.16
CA PRO A 6 7.46 -15.83 -18.37
C PRO A 6 8.80 -15.38 -18.96
N SER A 7 8.75 -14.69 -20.10
CA SER A 7 9.93 -14.15 -20.78
C SER A 7 10.50 -13.01 -19.92
N PHE A 8 11.50 -13.30 -19.10
CA PHE A 8 12.26 -12.30 -18.37
C PHE A 8 13.17 -11.55 -19.35
N GLY A 9 12.83 -10.30 -19.69
CA GLY A 9 13.65 -9.46 -20.58
C GLY A 9 14.86 -8.81 -19.89
N GLY A 10 14.99 -8.95 -18.57
CA GLY A 10 16.04 -8.35 -17.74
C GLY A 10 17.02 -9.38 -17.15
N VAL A 11 18.06 -8.88 -16.49
CA VAL A 11 19.00 -9.69 -15.72
C VAL A 11 18.37 -10.01 -14.36
N LEU A 12 18.43 -11.28 -13.95
CA LEU A 12 17.97 -11.67 -12.63
C LEU A 12 19.05 -11.37 -11.58
N ILE A 13 18.73 -10.55 -10.60
CA ILE A 13 19.58 -10.22 -9.47
C ILE A 13 19.07 -10.86 -8.18
N SER A 14 19.96 -11.07 -7.23
CA SER A 14 19.56 -11.61 -5.92
C SER A 14 18.75 -10.60 -5.12
N ALA A 15 17.84 -11.08 -4.24
CA ALA A 15 17.13 -10.22 -3.30
C ALA A 15 18.08 -9.37 -2.42
N ARG A 16 19.34 -9.79 -2.24
CA ARG A 16 20.36 -9.02 -1.53
C ARG A 16 20.85 -7.83 -2.36
N GLU A 17 21.05 -8.01 -3.65
CA GLU A 17 21.42 -6.94 -4.58
C GLU A 17 20.27 -5.96 -4.76
N ALA A 18 19.07 -6.45 -5.02
CA ALA A 18 17.86 -5.64 -5.07
C ALA A 18 17.67 -4.77 -3.81
N ALA A 19 17.90 -5.36 -2.62
CA ALA A 19 17.84 -4.60 -1.36
C ALA A 19 18.96 -3.55 -1.24
N ARG A 20 20.09 -3.71 -1.92
CA ARG A 20 21.16 -2.71 -1.97
C ARG A 20 20.80 -1.57 -2.91
N GLU A 21 20.21 -1.85 -4.05
CA GLU A 21 19.70 -0.83 -4.99
C GLU A 21 18.60 0.02 -4.35
N LEU A 22 17.64 -0.61 -3.69
CA LEU A 22 16.58 0.10 -2.97
C LEU A 22 17.13 0.92 -1.78
N ALA A 23 18.25 0.52 -1.19
CA ALA A 23 18.92 1.31 -0.13
C ALA A 23 19.49 2.63 -0.66
N ALA A 24 19.81 2.73 -1.96
CA ALA A 24 20.28 3.98 -2.58
C ALA A 24 19.18 5.05 -2.65
N VAL A 25 17.91 4.65 -2.49
CA VAL A 25 16.76 5.55 -2.40
C VAL A 25 16.11 5.49 -1.01
N ASP A 26 16.93 5.33 0.02
CA ASP A 26 16.55 5.36 1.44
C ASP A 26 15.53 4.29 1.88
N VAL A 27 15.48 3.14 1.19
CA VAL A 27 14.62 2.02 1.60
C VAL A 27 15.38 1.10 2.57
N PRO A 28 14.98 1.00 3.84
CA PRO A 28 15.62 0.11 4.79
C PRO A 28 15.57 -1.35 4.32
N ARG A 29 16.65 -2.12 4.53
CA ARG A 29 16.77 -3.51 4.09
C ARG A 29 15.57 -4.40 4.47
N ARG A 30 14.98 -4.19 5.66
CA ARG A 30 13.79 -4.93 6.09
C ARG A 30 12.60 -4.64 5.17
N GLN A 31 12.44 -3.38 4.78
CA GLN A 31 11.34 -2.95 3.91
C GLN A 31 11.57 -3.40 2.47
N ALA A 32 12.79 -3.32 1.97
CA ALA A 32 13.16 -3.85 0.66
C ALA A 32 12.80 -5.35 0.54
N ARG A 33 13.09 -6.14 1.58
CA ARG A 33 12.70 -7.56 1.62
C ARG A 33 11.18 -7.76 1.58
N ARG A 34 10.42 -6.90 2.25
CA ARG A 34 8.95 -6.95 2.23
C ARG A 34 8.40 -6.59 0.86
N LEU A 35 8.95 -5.55 0.22
CA LEU A 35 8.60 -5.15 -1.16
C LEU A 35 8.81 -6.29 -2.16
N ILE A 36 9.95 -6.97 -2.05
CA ILE A 36 10.24 -8.14 -2.89
C ILE A 36 9.26 -9.28 -2.60
N ALA A 37 9.00 -9.55 -1.31
CA ALA A 37 8.15 -10.67 -0.90
C ALA A 37 6.68 -10.49 -1.30
N CYS A 38 6.16 -9.24 -1.33
CA CYS A 38 4.79 -8.96 -1.77
C CYS A 38 4.65 -8.79 -3.29
N GLY A 39 5.74 -8.93 -4.06
CA GLY A 39 5.72 -8.82 -5.52
C GLY A 39 5.80 -7.39 -6.06
N ALA A 40 6.10 -6.38 -5.23
CA ALA A 40 6.22 -5.00 -5.69
C ALA A 40 7.35 -4.76 -6.71
N ALA A 41 8.36 -5.64 -6.71
CA ALA A 41 9.45 -5.68 -7.69
C ALA A 41 9.19 -6.73 -8.80
N GLY A 42 7.93 -7.08 -9.05
CA GLY A 42 7.53 -8.13 -10.00
C GLY A 42 7.64 -9.55 -9.42
N PRO A 43 7.40 -10.57 -10.27
CA PRO A 43 7.44 -11.96 -9.87
C PRO A 43 8.85 -12.39 -9.42
N VAL A 44 8.89 -13.26 -8.43
CA VAL A 44 10.15 -13.79 -7.91
C VAL A 44 10.45 -15.19 -8.47
N THR A 45 11.68 -15.42 -8.90
CA THR A 45 12.18 -16.73 -9.27
C THR A 45 12.98 -17.32 -8.11
N ARG A 46 12.79 -18.61 -7.82
CA ARG A 46 13.59 -19.31 -6.82
C ARG A 46 14.54 -20.27 -7.52
N ALA A 47 15.84 -20.06 -7.36
CA ALA A 47 16.87 -20.92 -7.93
C ALA A 47 17.98 -21.17 -6.89
N ALA A 48 18.39 -22.42 -6.73
CA ALA A 48 19.47 -22.83 -5.81
C ALA A 48 19.34 -22.24 -4.38
N GLY A 49 18.10 -22.13 -3.85
CA GLY A 49 17.83 -21.54 -2.53
C GLY A 49 17.88 -20.02 -2.47
N ALA A 50 18.17 -19.34 -3.58
CA ALA A 50 18.12 -17.89 -3.69
C ALA A 50 16.77 -17.41 -4.24
N VAL A 51 16.36 -16.23 -3.79
CA VAL A 51 15.25 -15.45 -4.37
C VAL A 51 15.86 -14.47 -5.37
N LEU A 52 15.42 -14.56 -6.61
CA LEU A 52 15.87 -13.74 -7.73
C LEU A 52 14.71 -12.86 -8.21
N VAL A 53 15.02 -11.64 -8.59
CA VAL A 53 14.08 -10.64 -9.13
C VAL A 53 14.69 -10.00 -10.38
N ASP A 54 13.86 -9.46 -11.24
CA ASP A 54 14.30 -8.73 -12.42
C ASP A 54 14.90 -7.37 -11.99
N ASP A 55 16.14 -7.07 -12.38
CA ASP A 55 16.87 -5.84 -12.04
C ASP A 55 16.14 -4.59 -12.58
N ARG A 56 15.56 -4.70 -13.77
CA ARG A 56 14.78 -3.61 -14.37
C ARG A 56 13.56 -3.26 -13.53
N ARG A 57 12.83 -4.24 -13.00
CA ARG A 57 11.68 -4.03 -12.11
C ARG A 57 12.10 -3.39 -10.78
N VAL A 58 13.26 -3.75 -10.28
CA VAL A 58 13.83 -3.11 -9.07
C VAL A 58 14.19 -1.66 -9.35
N ALA A 59 14.80 -1.36 -10.50
CA ALA A 59 15.13 0.00 -10.92
C ALA A 59 13.87 0.84 -11.14
N GLU A 60 12.83 0.30 -11.79
CA GLU A 60 11.53 0.95 -11.95
C GLU A 60 10.88 1.27 -10.59
N LEU A 61 10.94 0.33 -9.64
CA LEU A 61 10.46 0.54 -8.28
C LEU A 61 11.24 1.65 -7.57
N ALA A 62 12.58 1.65 -7.69
CA ALA A 62 13.44 2.67 -7.10
C ALA A 62 13.20 4.08 -7.69
N ALA A 63 12.84 4.15 -8.97
CA ALA A 63 12.58 5.40 -9.68
C ALA A 63 11.18 6.00 -9.43
N ARG A 64 10.32 5.35 -8.65
CA ARG A 64 8.97 5.88 -8.38
C ARG A 64 9.02 7.27 -7.75
N PRO A 65 8.17 8.20 -8.23
CA PRO A 65 8.13 9.57 -7.72
C PRO A 65 7.79 9.59 -6.23
N HIS A 66 8.47 10.48 -5.51
CA HIS A 66 8.20 10.71 -4.09
C HIS A 66 7.23 11.89 -3.96
N LEU A 67 6.08 11.65 -3.35
CA LEU A 67 5.05 12.66 -3.11
C LEU A 67 5.26 13.32 -1.75
N THR A 68 5.12 14.64 -1.74
CA THR A 68 5.04 15.43 -0.52
C THR A 68 3.66 15.32 0.15
N GLU A 69 3.53 15.81 1.38
CA GLU A 69 2.21 15.91 2.04
C GLU A 69 1.24 16.78 1.24
N ASP A 70 1.73 17.85 0.61
CA ASP A 70 0.92 18.75 -0.22
C ASP A 70 0.40 18.03 -1.47
N ASP A 71 1.22 17.20 -2.13
CA ASP A 71 0.80 16.41 -3.28
C ASP A 71 -0.32 15.43 -2.88
N VAL A 72 -0.15 14.76 -1.73
CA VAL A 72 -1.17 13.85 -1.20
C VAL A 72 -2.44 14.60 -0.82
N ALA A 73 -2.33 15.81 -0.23
CA ALA A 73 -3.49 16.64 0.09
C ALA A 73 -4.24 17.12 -1.16
N GLN A 74 -3.53 17.36 -2.27
CA GLN A 74 -4.16 17.67 -3.56
C GLN A 74 -4.92 16.48 -4.15
N ALA A 75 -4.38 15.27 -3.99
CA ALA A 75 -5.06 14.05 -4.45
C ALA A 75 -6.24 13.66 -3.55
N CYS A 76 -6.10 13.89 -2.25
CA CYS A 76 -7.07 13.54 -1.21
C CYS A 76 -7.37 14.75 -0.33
N PRO A 77 -8.19 15.74 -0.78
CA PRO A 77 -8.41 17.00 -0.06
C PRO A 77 -9.03 16.84 1.33
N TRP A 78 -9.70 15.73 1.55
CA TRP A 78 -10.33 15.41 2.84
C TRP A 78 -9.46 14.58 3.76
N GLY A 79 -8.23 14.27 3.33
CA GLY A 79 -7.29 13.40 4.02
C GLY A 79 -7.34 11.95 3.53
N VAL A 80 -6.35 11.17 3.95
CA VAL A 80 -6.17 9.78 3.56
C VAL A 80 -5.78 8.92 4.77
N PHE A 81 -6.30 7.71 4.83
CA PHE A 81 -5.87 6.67 5.75
C PHE A 81 -4.74 5.87 5.10
N ILE A 82 -3.52 5.99 5.61
CA ILE A 82 -2.37 5.25 5.13
C ILE A 82 -2.19 3.99 5.96
N ALA A 83 -2.39 2.86 5.32
CA ALA A 83 -2.18 1.53 5.86
C ALA A 83 -0.74 1.07 5.59
N ARG A 84 0.04 0.76 6.61
CA ARG A 84 1.38 0.16 6.44
C ARG A 84 1.27 -1.35 6.39
N ARG A 85 0.59 -1.83 5.39
CA ARG A 85 0.23 -3.23 5.22
C ARG A 85 0.69 -3.74 3.87
N GLU A 86 1.20 -4.95 3.86
CA GLU A 86 1.49 -5.65 2.63
C GLU A 86 0.16 -6.01 1.96
N VAL A 87 0.02 -5.62 0.71
CA VAL A 87 -0.94 -6.17 -0.22
C VAL A 87 -0.14 -6.91 -1.29
N ARG A 88 -0.64 -8.01 -1.80
CA ARG A 88 0.01 -8.69 -2.91
C ARG A 88 -0.12 -7.82 -4.15
N CYS A 89 1.01 -7.55 -4.80
CA CYS A 89 1.04 -6.89 -6.08
C CYS A 89 0.97 -8.00 -7.14
N PHE A 90 -0.13 -8.07 -7.87
CA PHE A 90 -0.29 -8.98 -8.99
C PHE A 90 -0.17 -8.18 -10.29
N GLU A 91 0.44 -8.78 -11.31
CA GLU A 91 0.54 -8.15 -12.65
C GLU A 91 -0.82 -8.15 -13.38
N GLU A 92 -1.74 -9.03 -12.98
CA GLU A 92 -3.09 -9.13 -13.52
C GLU A 92 -4.08 -8.95 -12.38
N ALA A 93 -4.78 -7.83 -12.37
CA ALA A 93 -5.86 -7.56 -11.44
C ALA A 93 -7.12 -8.28 -11.92
N ASP A 94 -7.36 -9.49 -11.43
CA ASP A 94 -8.63 -10.17 -11.57
C ASP A 94 -9.56 -9.88 -10.37
N GLU A 95 -10.84 -10.23 -10.48
CA GLU A 95 -11.82 -10.02 -9.40
C GLU A 95 -11.44 -10.75 -8.11
N MET A 96 -10.74 -11.89 -8.22
CA MET A 96 -10.31 -12.67 -7.08
C MET A 96 -9.18 -11.96 -6.32
N SER A 97 -8.27 -11.28 -7.04
CA SER A 97 -7.20 -10.50 -6.43
C SER A 97 -7.75 -9.30 -5.64
N TRP A 98 -8.83 -8.67 -6.11
CA TRP A 98 -9.49 -7.61 -5.37
C TRP A 98 -10.13 -8.12 -4.07
N GLN A 99 -10.80 -9.25 -4.08
CA GLN A 99 -11.40 -9.82 -2.87
C GLN A 99 -10.36 -10.14 -1.80
N GLU A 100 -9.20 -10.68 -2.19
CA GLU A 100 -8.07 -10.92 -1.29
C GLU A 100 -7.52 -9.58 -0.75
N THR A 101 -7.30 -8.61 -1.62
CA THR A 101 -6.85 -7.27 -1.24
C THR A 101 -7.83 -6.60 -0.27
N ARG A 102 -9.11 -6.65 -0.54
CA ARG A 102 -10.18 -6.14 0.32
C ARG A 102 -10.14 -6.77 1.71
N GLN A 103 -9.96 -8.09 1.79
CA GLN A 103 -9.85 -8.79 3.06
C GLN A 103 -8.61 -8.35 3.83
N GLU A 104 -7.45 -8.23 3.17
CA GLU A 104 -6.22 -7.77 3.79
C GLU A 104 -6.32 -6.31 4.26
N LEU A 105 -6.93 -5.44 3.48
CA LEU A 105 -7.12 -4.03 3.84
C LEU A 105 -8.18 -3.85 4.94
N GLY A 106 -9.19 -4.72 4.97
CA GLY A 106 -10.35 -4.56 5.85
C GLY A 106 -10.15 -5.07 7.28
N ARG A 107 -9.30 -6.06 7.53
CA ARG A 107 -9.28 -6.80 8.80
C ARG A 107 -8.30 -6.27 9.83
N ASP A 108 -8.65 -6.48 11.11
CA ASP A 108 -7.74 -6.43 12.27
C ASP A 108 -6.98 -5.11 12.44
N TRP A 109 -7.70 -4.00 12.49
CA TRP A 109 -7.11 -2.69 12.70
C TRP A 109 -7.07 -2.32 14.19
N PRO A 110 -5.87 -2.19 14.80
CA PRO A 110 -5.73 -1.72 16.17
C PRO A 110 -5.77 -0.19 16.21
N PHE A 111 -6.92 0.38 16.51
CA PHE A 111 -7.04 1.82 16.75
C PHE A 111 -8.08 2.13 17.85
N SER A 112 -8.10 3.37 18.29
CA SER A 112 -9.01 3.80 19.35
C SER A 112 -10.43 3.98 18.84
N ILE A 113 -11.39 3.96 19.76
CA ILE A 113 -12.78 4.31 19.46
C ILE A 113 -12.91 5.69 18.81
N TRP A 114 -12.06 6.65 19.19
CA TRP A 114 -12.03 7.98 18.58
C TRP A 114 -11.62 7.95 17.11
N THR A 115 -10.66 7.10 16.74
CA THR A 115 -10.29 6.90 15.34
C THR A 115 -11.45 6.30 14.56
N MET A 116 -12.15 5.33 15.13
CA MET A 116 -13.34 4.74 14.53
C MET A 116 -14.44 5.78 14.30
N VAL A 117 -14.76 6.60 15.31
CA VAL A 117 -15.76 7.66 15.20
C VAL A 117 -15.38 8.63 14.08
N ARG A 118 -14.11 9.05 14.01
CA ARG A 118 -13.61 9.93 12.95
C ARG A 118 -13.77 9.33 11.56
N LEU A 119 -13.35 8.09 11.37
CA LEU A 119 -13.48 7.41 10.07
C LEU A 119 -14.94 7.28 9.65
N ARG A 120 -15.85 6.92 10.57
CA ARG A 120 -17.29 6.85 10.29
C ARG A 120 -17.85 8.21 9.90
N THR A 121 -17.61 9.23 10.73
CA THR A 121 -18.09 10.60 10.44
C THR A 121 -17.61 11.08 9.07
N TRP A 122 -16.38 10.73 8.70
CA TRP A 122 -15.83 11.12 7.40
C TRP A 122 -16.45 10.35 6.25
N ALA A 123 -16.62 9.04 6.40
CA ALA A 123 -17.33 8.21 5.42
C ALA A 123 -18.79 8.68 5.24
N ASP A 124 -19.49 8.96 6.33
CA ASP A 124 -20.88 9.47 6.29
C ASP A 124 -20.96 10.84 5.59
N ARG A 125 -19.96 11.70 5.77
CA ARG A 125 -19.94 13.05 5.21
C ARG A 125 -19.55 13.10 3.74
N HIS A 126 -18.58 12.28 3.32
CA HIS A 126 -17.96 12.35 2.00
C HIS A 126 -18.25 11.11 1.13
N GLY A 127 -18.98 10.14 1.65
CA GLY A 127 -19.28 8.88 1.01
C GLY A 127 -18.23 7.80 1.30
N PHE A 128 -16.97 8.19 1.49
CA PHE A 128 -15.86 7.28 1.79
C PHE A 128 -14.67 8.01 2.42
N VAL A 129 -13.71 7.24 2.93
CA VAL A 129 -12.38 7.72 3.30
C VAL A 129 -11.35 7.06 2.39
N PRO A 130 -10.51 7.83 1.67
CA PRO A 130 -9.42 7.28 0.89
C PRO A 130 -8.49 6.42 1.76
N LEU A 131 -8.15 5.22 1.29
CA LEU A 131 -7.22 4.29 1.92
C LEU A 131 -6.10 3.95 0.95
N VAL A 132 -4.85 4.03 1.41
CA VAL A 132 -3.65 3.69 0.65
C VAL A 132 -2.83 2.68 1.42
N ALA A 133 -2.50 1.55 0.79
CA ALA A 133 -1.61 0.53 1.36
C ALA A 133 -0.16 0.79 0.95
N THR A 134 0.75 0.76 1.94
CA THR A 134 2.16 1.05 1.69
C THR A 134 3.09 0.05 2.38
N VAL A 135 4.23 -0.22 1.73
CA VAL A 135 5.40 -0.86 2.33
C VAL A 135 6.61 0.04 2.05
N GLY A 136 7.27 0.52 3.11
CA GLY A 136 8.41 1.43 2.94
C GLY A 136 8.08 2.75 2.27
N GLY A 137 6.83 3.19 2.39
CA GLY A 137 6.34 4.36 1.70
C GLY A 137 5.86 4.10 0.27
N PHE A 138 6.23 3.00 -0.37
CA PHE A 138 5.74 2.65 -1.70
C PHE A 138 4.26 2.35 -1.66
N VAL A 139 3.50 3.04 -2.50
CA VAL A 139 2.07 2.77 -2.69
C VAL A 139 1.92 1.47 -3.47
N LEU A 140 1.25 0.50 -2.88
CA LEU A 140 1.06 -0.84 -3.43
C LEU A 140 -0.40 -1.13 -3.79
N GLY A 141 -1.33 -0.36 -3.27
CA GLY A 141 -2.75 -0.50 -3.55
C GLY A 141 -3.57 0.54 -2.80
N GLY A 142 -4.83 0.61 -3.11
CA GLY A 142 -5.77 1.54 -2.51
C GLY A 142 -7.16 0.96 -2.34
N GLY A 143 -8.03 1.74 -1.71
CA GLY A 143 -9.45 1.44 -1.55
C GLY A 143 -10.19 2.60 -0.93
N GLU A 144 -11.49 2.46 -0.81
CA GLU A 144 -12.40 3.42 -0.21
C GLU A 144 -13.03 2.83 1.04
N ILE A 145 -12.72 3.39 2.22
CA ILE A 145 -13.37 2.95 3.47
C ILE A 145 -14.76 3.51 3.48
N THR A 146 -15.76 2.63 3.37
CA THR A 146 -17.19 2.96 3.38
C THR A 146 -17.85 2.63 4.72
N GLY A 147 -17.16 1.91 5.60
CA GLY A 147 -17.69 1.57 6.91
C GLY A 147 -16.62 1.06 7.86
N VAL A 148 -16.92 1.17 9.15
CA VAL A 148 -16.04 0.69 10.24
C VAL A 148 -16.88 -0.07 11.25
N THR A 149 -16.50 -1.29 11.59
CA THR A 149 -17.17 -2.15 12.56
C THR A 149 -16.21 -2.57 13.66
N GLN A 150 -16.64 -2.48 14.90
CA GLN A 150 -15.86 -3.00 16.01
C GLN A 150 -16.01 -4.52 16.07
N VAL A 151 -14.88 -5.24 16.00
CA VAL A 151 -14.83 -6.71 16.10
C VAL A 151 -14.69 -7.14 17.57
N ARG A 152 -13.82 -6.45 18.31
CA ARG A 152 -13.62 -6.61 19.76
C ARG A 152 -12.93 -5.35 20.31
N ALA A 153 -12.69 -5.29 21.62
CA ALA A 153 -12.01 -4.13 22.23
C ALA A 153 -10.76 -3.75 21.45
N GLU A 154 -10.67 -2.49 21.03
CA GLU A 154 -9.57 -1.88 20.26
C GLU A 154 -9.20 -2.57 18.94
N LEU A 155 -10.05 -3.46 18.43
CA LEU A 155 -9.87 -4.12 17.15
C LEU A 155 -11.09 -3.86 16.25
N PHE A 156 -10.82 -3.35 15.05
CA PHE A 156 -11.84 -2.91 14.11
C PHE A 156 -11.64 -3.55 12.74
N SER A 157 -12.74 -3.72 12.03
CA SER A 157 -12.77 -4.11 10.63
C SER A 157 -13.29 -2.93 9.79
N LEU A 158 -12.70 -2.77 8.61
CA LEU A 158 -13.11 -1.77 7.62
C LEU A 158 -13.88 -2.45 6.50
N ALA A 159 -15.00 -1.86 6.12
CA ALA A 159 -15.61 -2.13 4.83
C ALA A 159 -14.84 -1.30 3.79
N VAL A 160 -14.28 -1.99 2.79
CA VAL A 160 -13.42 -1.35 1.78
C VAL A 160 -13.95 -1.68 0.40
N ASP A 161 -14.19 -0.66 -0.40
CA ASP A 161 -14.55 -0.74 -1.80
C ASP A 161 -13.33 -0.44 -2.70
N PRO A 162 -13.35 -0.78 -4.00
CA PRO A 162 -12.29 -0.45 -4.93
C PRO A 162 -11.98 1.05 -4.92
N PRO A 163 -10.71 1.46 -5.16
CA PRO A 163 -10.37 2.87 -5.22
C PRO A 163 -10.99 3.52 -6.46
N GLY A 164 -11.44 4.76 -6.32
CA GLY A 164 -11.88 5.58 -7.45
C GLY A 164 -10.72 6.28 -8.17
N ALA A 165 -11.02 7.17 -9.10
CA ALA A 165 -10.06 7.90 -9.94
C ALA A 165 -9.04 8.76 -9.14
N TRP A 166 -9.34 9.11 -7.89
CA TRP A 166 -8.41 9.82 -7.00
C TRP A 166 -7.10 9.03 -6.80
N PHE A 167 -7.17 7.70 -6.84
CA PHE A 167 -6.04 6.82 -6.59
C PHE A 167 -5.00 6.85 -7.70
N GLU A 168 -5.38 7.12 -8.95
CA GLU A 168 -4.48 7.21 -10.10
C GLU A 168 -3.30 8.17 -9.88
N ARG A 169 -3.50 9.22 -9.05
CA ARG A 169 -2.45 10.18 -8.69
C ARG A 169 -1.45 9.64 -7.68
N LEU A 170 -1.81 8.61 -6.94
CA LEU A 170 -0.99 8.02 -5.88
C LEU A 170 -0.39 6.68 -6.31
N GLU A 171 -1.00 6.03 -7.29
CA GLU A 171 -0.53 4.75 -7.81
C GLU A 171 0.88 4.87 -8.36
N GLY A 172 1.72 3.89 -8.09
CA GLY A 172 3.10 3.88 -8.57
C GLY A 172 4.01 4.95 -7.94
N THR A 173 3.63 5.55 -6.83
CA THR A 173 4.41 6.59 -6.13
C THR A 173 4.96 6.11 -4.79
N ARG A 174 5.68 7.01 -4.10
CA ARG A 174 6.11 6.86 -2.71
C ARG A 174 5.58 8.01 -1.87
N ILE A 175 5.21 7.72 -0.63
CA ILE A 175 4.73 8.70 0.36
C ILE A 175 5.55 8.51 1.63
N ASP A 176 5.92 9.58 2.30
CA ASP A 176 6.61 9.49 3.59
C ASP A 176 5.74 8.77 4.63
N THR A 177 6.28 7.68 5.12
CA THR A 177 5.62 6.89 6.17
C THR A 177 6.60 6.70 7.34
N PRO A 178 6.72 7.69 8.23
CA PRO A 178 7.64 7.63 9.36
C PRO A 178 7.36 6.37 10.22
N PRO A 179 8.38 5.80 10.90
CA PRO A 179 8.19 4.60 11.71
C PRO A 179 7.14 4.82 12.80
N GLY A 180 6.42 3.78 13.20
CA GLY A 180 5.40 3.87 14.23
C GLY A 180 4.24 2.92 14.03
N ARG A 181 3.01 3.40 14.24
CA ARG A 181 1.77 2.61 14.16
C ARG A 181 1.58 1.97 12.78
N PRO A 182 0.83 0.87 12.68
CA PRO A 182 0.56 0.20 11.40
C PRO A 182 -0.32 1.02 10.45
N TRP A 183 -0.76 2.19 10.87
CA TRP A 183 -1.54 3.14 10.10
C TRP A 183 -1.23 4.58 10.51
N MET A 184 -1.55 5.52 9.65
CA MET A 184 -1.54 6.95 9.93
C MET A 184 -2.66 7.65 9.16
N LEU A 185 -3.03 8.84 9.63
CA LEU A 185 -3.93 9.76 8.93
C LEU A 185 -3.11 10.94 8.43
N LEU A 186 -3.17 11.23 7.14
CA LEU A 186 -2.50 12.36 6.53
C LEU A 186 -3.54 13.33 5.96
N GLY A 187 -3.25 14.64 6.03
CA GLY A 187 -4.15 15.69 5.54
C GLY A 187 -5.43 15.89 6.36
N TRP A 188 -5.53 15.27 7.52
CA TRP A 188 -6.66 15.42 8.42
C TRP A 188 -6.50 16.67 9.28
N ASP A 189 -7.32 17.68 9.05
CA ASP A 189 -7.39 18.82 9.96
C ASP A 189 -8.13 18.40 11.24
N PRO A 190 -7.43 18.29 12.38
CA PRO A 190 -8.08 18.01 13.67
C PRO A 190 -9.01 19.14 14.13
N LYS A 191 -8.90 20.31 13.51
CA LYS A 191 -9.71 21.51 13.80
C LYS A 191 -10.88 21.68 12.84
N ALA A 192 -10.97 20.92 11.76
CA ALA A 192 -12.18 20.87 10.94
C ALA A 192 -13.33 20.36 11.82
N ARG A 193 -13.95 21.29 12.55
CA ARG A 193 -15.09 21.02 13.42
C ARG A 193 -16.17 20.37 12.57
N VAL A 194 -16.65 19.23 13.06
CA VAL A 194 -17.95 18.70 12.67
C VAL A 194 -18.95 19.82 13.01
N GLY A 195 -19.31 20.60 12.00
CA GLY A 195 -20.38 21.60 12.10
C GLY A 195 -21.71 20.91 11.91
#